data_2bed25f73b1a24561511cda712f4274e
#
_entry.id   2bed25f73b1a24561511cda712f4274e
#
_cell.length_a   1.000
_cell.length_b   1.000
_cell.length_c   1.000
_cell.angle_alpha   90.00
_cell.angle_beta   90.00
_cell.angle_gamma   90.00
#
_symmetry.space_group_name_H-M   'P 1'
#
loop_
_entity.id
_entity.type
_entity.pdbx_description
1 polymer ?
#
loop_
_entity_poly.entity_id
_entity_poly.type
_entity_poly.pdbx_seq_one_letter_code
_entity_poly.pdbx_strand_id
1 'polypeptide(L)'
;MLVEVGNVEAIFRYPVKSMAGERLERGILGWHGLDGDRRLAFRRMDDSSSFPWLTASRLPELLLFLPQRGECGTEENLPTHVRTPEGKLMPIFGTDLAKDVGRRYGSPVEMMQLKHGIFDDASISLIASDTVREIGRLASQSPDVRRFRPNVNRGYVVEAKRS
;
A
#
# COMPACT_ATOMS: atom_id res chain seq x y z
N MET A 1 8.36 8.81 30.89
CA MET A 1 9.18 9.83 30.19
C MET A 1 8.98 9.61 28.70
N LEU A 2 8.52 10.63 27.96
CA LEU A 2 8.42 10.54 26.49
C LEU A 2 9.78 10.94 25.91
N VAL A 3 10.28 10.13 24.98
CA VAL A 3 11.54 10.39 24.26
C VAL A 3 11.14 10.67 22.81
N GLU A 4 11.58 11.82 22.31
CA GLU A 4 11.41 12.13 20.88
C GLU A 4 12.41 11.29 20.07
N VAL A 5 11.87 10.49 19.13
CA VAL A 5 12.66 9.56 18.31
C VAL A 5 12.78 10.01 16.85
N GLY A 6 12.15 11.12 16.48
CA GLY A 6 12.17 11.67 15.14
C GLY A 6 10.86 12.34 14.76
N ASN A 7 10.79 12.83 13.53
CA ASN A 7 9.60 13.44 12.95
C ASN A 7 9.08 12.63 11.78
N VAL A 8 7.77 12.73 11.51
CA VAL A 8 7.14 12.10 10.36
C VAL A 8 7.44 12.91 9.10
N GLU A 9 8.12 12.33 8.12
CA GLU A 9 8.43 12.97 6.83
C GLU A 9 7.38 12.65 5.76
N ALA A 10 6.81 11.44 5.82
CA ALA A 10 5.76 11.04 4.91
C ALA A 10 4.86 9.97 5.52
N ILE A 11 3.59 10.01 5.13
CA ILE A 11 2.58 8.99 5.42
C ILE A 11 2.12 8.40 4.11
N PHE A 12 2.06 7.06 4.03
CA PHE A 12 1.58 6.33 2.86
C PHE A 12 0.45 5.40 3.24
N ARG A 13 -0.55 5.33 2.38
CA ARG A 13 -1.65 4.38 2.48
C ARG A 13 -1.67 3.52 1.22
N TYR A 14 -1.97 2.24 1.37
CA TYR A 14 -2.07 1.25 0.30
C TYR A 14 -3.46 0.62 0.34
N PRO A 15 -4.50 1.27 -0.20
CA PRO A 15 -5.89 0.82 -0.03
C PRO A 15 -6.13 -0.61 -0.53
N VAL A 16 -5.42 -1.00 -1.60
CA VAL A 16 -5.48 -2.34 -2.18
C VAL A 16 -4.16 -3.07 -1.92
N LYS A 17 -4.25 -4.27 -1.35
CA LYS A 17 -3.08 -5.12 -1.11
C LYS A 17 -2.29 -5.30 -2.41
N SER A 18 -0.98 -5.10 -2.32
CA SER A 18 -0.01 -5.26 -3.42
C SER A 18 -0.13 -4.29 -4.60
N MET A 19 -1.08 -3.35 -4.58
CA MET A 19 -1.12 -2.26 -5.57
C MET A 19 -0.34 -1.03 -5.10
N ALA A 20 -0.17 -0.05 -5.97
CA ALA A 20 0.46 1.22 -5.63
C ALA A 20 -0.25 1.92 -4.48
N GLY A 21 0.52 2.65 -3.69
CA GLY A 21 0.01 3.46 -2.58
C GLY A 21 -0.15 4.93 -2.95
N GLU A 22 -0.76 5.67 -2.03
CA GLU A 22 -0.92 7.11 -2.08
C GLU A 22 -0.19 7.77 -0.91
N ARG A 23 0.33 8.97 -1.13
CA ARG A 23 0.90 9.79 -0.05
C ARG A 23 -0.22 10.62 0.57
N LEU A 24 -0.24 10.68 1.90
CA LEU A 24 -1.20 11.45 2.67
C LEU A 24 -0.51 12.60 3.40
N GLU A 25 -1.20 13.72 3.54
CA GLU A 25 -0.78 14.83 4.43
C GLU A 25 -1.10 14.51 5.89
N ARG A 26 -2.15 13.77 6.13
CA ARG A 26 -2.59 13.29 7.44
C ARG A 26 -3.26 11.93 7.34
N GLY A 27 -3.21 11.14 8.41
CA GLY A 27 -3.88 9.85 8.50
C GLY A 27 -4.45 9.61 9.89
N ILE A 28 -5.52 8.83 9.96
CA ILE A 28 -6.13 8.40 11.22
C ILE A 28 -5.57 7.02 11.54
N LEU A 29 -4.95 6.90 12.70
CA LEU A 29 -4.43 5.63 13.22
C LEU A 29 -5.41 5.08 14.26
N GLY A 30 -5.97 3.91 13.96
CA GLY A 30 -6.86 3.17 14.84
C GLY A 30 -6.27 1.81 15.27
N TRP A 31 -7.09 1.00 15.94
CA TRP A 31 -6.70 -0.34 16.40
C TRP A 31 -6.24 -1.29 15.27
N HIS A 32 -6.76 -1.08 14.07
CA HIS A 32 -6.47 -1.92 12.91
C HIS A 32 -5.44 -1.28 11.95
N GLY A 33 -4.66 -0.31 12.44
CA GLY A 33 -3.68 0.40 11.65
C GLY A 33 -4.20 1.70 11.06
N LEU A 34 -3.61 2.13 9.94
CA LEU A 34 -4.00 3.34 9.23
C LEU A 34 -5.35 3.15 8.55
N ASP A 35 -6.27 4.11 8.75
CA ASP A 35 -7.61 4.04 8.17
C ASP A 35 -7.57 3.92 6.63
N GLY A 36 -8.34 2.95 6.10
CA GLY A 36 -8.39 2.64 4.68
C GLY A 36 -7.20 1.84 4.13
N ASP A 37 -6.20 1.49 4.97
CA ASP A 37 -5.02 0.75 4.52
C ASP A 37 -5.33 -0.74 4.32
N ARG A 38 -4.96 -1.28 3.15
CA ARG A 38 -5.08 -2.71 2.77
C ARG A 38 -6.47 -3.33 3.01
N ARG A 39 -7.52 -2.50 2.90
CA ARG A 39 -8.91 -2.91 3.07
C ARG A 39 -9.46 -3.72 1.89
N LEU A 40 -8.77 -3.68 0.76
CA LEU A 40 -9.13 -4.34 -0.49
C LEU A 40 -8.01 -5.29 -0.91
N ALA A 41 -8.39 -6.47 -1.41
CA ALA A 41 -7.44 -7.43 -1.97
C ALA A 41 -8.11 -8.32 -3.01
N PHE A 42 -7.34 -8.81 -3.98
CA PHE A 42 -7.78 -9.89 -4.84
C PHE A 42 -7.65 -11.24 -4.12
N ARG A 43 -8.76 -11.96 -4.07
CA ARG A 43 -8.80 -13.36 -3.67
C ARG A 43 -8.55 -14.24 -4.89
N ARG A 44 -7.66 -15.21 -4.77
CA ARG A 44 -7.47 -16.28 -5.76
C ARG A 44 -8.59 -17.29 -5.60
N MET A 45 -9.36 -17.54 -6.66
CA MET A 45 -10.56 -18.37 -6.60
C MET A 45 -10.26 -19.86 -6.55
N ASP A 46 -9.08 -20.27 -6.97
CA ASP A 46 -8.56 -21.64 -6.97
C ASP A 46 -7.80 -22.00 -5.70
N ASP A 47 -7.70 -21.10 -4.73
CA ASP A 47 -6.93 -21.30 -3.50
C ASP A 47 -7.84 -21.36 -2.27
N SER A 48 -7.87 -22.52 -1.61
CA SER A 48 -8.60 -22.77 -0.37
C SER A 48 -7.74 -22.64 0.90
N SER A 49 -6.50 -22.15 0.77
CA SER A 49 -5.61 -21.93 1.93
C SER A 49 -6.12 -20.83 2.86
N SER A 50 -5.53 -20.74 4.04
CA SER A 50 -5.82 -19.67 5.00
C SER A 50 -5.37 -18.28 4.52
N PHE A 51 -4.55 -18.20 3.47
CA PHE A 51 -4.08 -16.94 2.87
C PHE A 51 -4.29 -16.94 1.35
N PRO A 52 -5.56 -16.83 0.88
CA PRO A 52 -5.90 -16.93 -0.55
C PRO A 52 -5.66 -15.63 -1.32
N TRP A 53 -4.97 -14.66 -0.74
CA TRP A 53 -4.79 -13.34 -1.32
C TRP A 53 -3.72 -13.33 -2.40
N LEU A 54 -4.03 -12.67 -3.52
CA LEU A 54 -3.05 -12.42 -4.56
C LEU A 54 -2.09 -11.33 -4.10
N THR A 55 -0.80 -11.63 -4.15
CA THR A 55 0.27 -10.73 -3.72
C THR A 55 1.20 -10.35 -4.86
N ALA A 56 1.96 -9.27 -4.69
CA ALA A 56 2.98 -8.85 -5.67
C ALA A 56 4.10 -9.89 -5.86
N SER A 57 4.33 -10.77 -4.89
CA SER A 57 5.28 -11.89 -5.07
C SER A 57 4.80 -12.93 -6.10
N ARG A 58 3.48 -13.02 -6.32
CA ARG A 58 2.87 -13.90 -7.34
C ARG A 58 2.59 -13.18 -8.65
N LEU A 59 2.23 -11.90 -8.58
CA LEU A 59 1.99 -11.03 -9.74
C LEU A 59 2.64 -9.66 -9.48
N PRO A 60 3.93 -9.48 -9.81
CA PRO A 60 4.65 -8.22 -9.58
C PRO A 60 4.02 -7.01 -10.27
N GLU A 61 3.36 -7.20 -11.39
CA GLU A 61 2.66 -6.13 -12.12
C GLU A 61 1.59 -5.41 -11.29
N LEU A 62 1.05 -6.04 -10.23
CA LEU A 62 0.09 -5.38 -9.34
C LEU A 62 0.62 -4.07 -8.77
N LEU A 63 1.93 -3.95 -8.56
CA LEU A 63 2.57 -2.73 -8.06
C LEU A 63 2.40 -1.53 -9.00
N LEU A 64 2.08 -1.78 -10.27
CA LEU A 64 1.88 -0.76 -11.31
C LEU A 64 0.42 -0.30 -11.43
N PHE A 65 -0.51 -1.00 -10.77
CA PHE A 65 -1.91 -0.61 -10.72
C PHE A 65 -2.09 0.51 -9.71
N LEU A 66 -2.77 1.60 -10.11
CA LEU A 66 -2.94 2.81 -9.30
C LEU A 66 -4.39 2.93 -8.83
N PRO A 67 -4.71 2.58 -7.59
CA PRO A 67 -6.02 2.84 -7.01
C PRO A 67 -6.31 4.34 -6.98
N GLN A 68 -7.52 4.74 -7.38
CA GLN A 68 -7.95 6.13 -7.47
C GLN A 68 -9.33 6.31 -6.85
N ARG A 69 -9.56 7.47 -6.23
CA ARG A 69 -10.88 7.89 -5.80
C ARG A 69 -11.60 8.51 -6.99
N GLY A 70 -12.89 8.22 -7.14
CA GLY A 70 -13.75 8.98 -8.03
C GLY A 70 -14.09 10.35 -7.43
N GLU A 71 -14.62 11.24 -8.26
CA GLU A 71 -15.07 12.57 -7.84
C GLU A 71 -16.26 12.54 -6.85
N CYS A 72 -17.04 11.46 -6.87
CA CYS A 72 -18.09 11.21 -5.89
C CYS A 72 -17.51 10.48 -4.69
N GLY A 73 -17.22 11.22 -3.61
CA GLY A 73 -16.70 10.66 -2.36
C GLY A 73 -17.68 9.67 -1.75
N THR A 74 -17.27 8.42 -1.57
CA THR A 74 -17.90 7.52 -0.62
C THR A 74 -17.50 7.94 0.78
N GLU A 75 -18.37 7.76 1.78
CA GLU A 75 -18.07 8.04 3.20
C GLU A 75 -16.83 7.26 3.67
N GLU A 76 -16.55 6.13 3.05
CA GLU A 76 -15.33 5.35 3.27
C GLU A 76 -14.19 5.90 2.40
N ASN A 77 -13.04 6.12 3.03
CA ASN A 77 -11.78 6.58 2.40
C ASN A 77 -11.17 5.55 1.44
N LEU A 78 -11.99 4.80 0.69
CA LEU A 78 -11.55 3.74 -0.22
C LEU A 78 -11.59 4.19 -1.69
N PRO A 79 -10.74 3.64 -2.55
CA PRO A 79 -10.78 3.93 -3.98
C PRO A 79 -12.02 3.32 -4.63
N THR A 80 -12.53 3.99 -5.65
CA THR A 80 -13.66 3.52 -6.47
C THR A 80 -13.21 2.93 -7.79
N HIS A 81 -12.02 3.29 -8.25
CA HIS A 81 -11.44 2.88 -9.52
C HIS A 81 -9.97 2.48 -9.37
N VAL A 82 -9.47 1.78 -10.36
CA VAL A 82 -8.05 1.45 -10.53
C VAL A 82 -7.64 1.83 -11.94
N ARG A 83 -6.51 2.54 -12.06
CA ARG A 83 -5.85 2.77 -13.35
C ARG A 83 -4.84 1.65 -13.58
N THR A 84 -4.99 0.95 -14.72
CA THR A 84 -4.07 -0.11 -15.12
C THR A 84 -2.72 0.45 -15.59
N PRO A 85 -1.68 -0.39 -15.72
CA PRO A 85 -0.40 0.03 -16.28
C PRO A 85 -0.50 0.66 -17.68
N GLU A 86 -1.48 0.24 -18.49
CA GLU A 86 -1.77 0.78 -19.82
C GLU A 86 -2.60 2.07 -19.78
N GLY A 87 -2.93 2.57 -18.58
CA GLY A 87 -3.67 3.83 -18.39
C GLY A 87 -5.19 3.70 -18.41
N LYS A 88 -5.76 2.51 -18.57
CA LYS A 88 -7.20 2.28 -18.56
C LYS A 88 -7.75 2.43 -17.14
N LEU A 89 -8.82 3.21 -16.97
CA LEU A 89 -9.52 3.38 -15.70
C LEU A 89 -10.65 2.35 -15.61
N MET A 90 -10.64 1.53 -14.56
CA MET A 90 -11.63 0.47 -14.34
C MET A 90 -12.26 0.59 -12.95
N PRO A 91 -13.60 0.36 -12.81
CA PRO A 91 -14.23 0.27 -11.49
C PRO A 91 -13.60 -0.85 -10.64
N ILE A 92 -13.39 -0.58 -9.35
CA ILE A 92 -12.63 -1.51 -8.48
C ILE A 92 -13.35 -2.85 -8.27
N PHE A 93 -14.69 -2.84 -8.19
CA PHE A 93 -15.52 -4.04 -8.12
C PHE A 93 -16.06 -4.47 -9.48
N GLY A 94 -15.49 -3.93 -10.57
CA GLY A 94 -15.90 -4.30 -11.92
C GLY A 94 -15.37 -5.67 -12.35
N THR A 95 -16.19 -6.42 -13.08
CA THR A 95 -15.79 -7.72 -13.65
C THR A 95 -14.59 -7.60 -14.60
N ASP A 96 -14.43 -6.46 -15.27
CA ASP A 96 -13.35 -6.22 -16.22
C ASP A 96 -11.99 -6.12 -15.53
N LEU A 97 -11.92 -5.46 -14.37
CA LEU A 97 -10.68 -5.41 -13.58
C LEU A 97 -10.28 -6.80 -13.08
N ALA A 98 -11.24 -7.57 -12.56
CA ALA A 98 -11.00 -8.94 -12.10
C ALA A 98 -10.53 -9.85 -13.25
N LYS A 99 -11.14 -9.73 -14.44
CA LYS A 99 -10.72 -10.46 -15.64
C LYS A 99 -9.33 -10.07 -16.11
N ASP A 100 -8.99 -8.77 -16.13
CA ASP A 100 -7.65 -8.32 -16.54
C ASP A 100 -6.56 -8.82 -15.60
N VAL A 101 -6.78 -8.71 -14.29
CA VAL A 101 -5.84 -9.22 -13.29
C VAL A 101 -5.76 -10.75 -13.34
N GLY A 102 -6.90 -11.45 -13.46
CA GLY A 102 -6.94 -12.90 -13.57
C GLY A 102 -6.20 -13.42 -14.82
N ARG A 103 -6.34 -12.73 -15.96
CA ARG A 103 -5.60 -13.06 -17.20
C ARG A 103 -4.10 -12.92 -17.01
N ARG A 104 -3.62 -11.86 -16.33
CA ARG A 104 -2.20 -11.64 -16.02
C ARG A 104 -1.66 -12.67 -15.03
N TYR A 105 -2.46 -13.01 -14.05
CA TYR A 105 -2.12 -14.01 -13.03
C TYR A 105 -2.19 -15.45 -13.56
N GLY A 106 -3.02 -15.72 -14.56
CA GLY A 106 -3.24 -17.05 -15.14
C GLY A 106 -4.35 -17.86 -14.45
N SER A 107 -5.12 -17.28 -13.52
CA SER A 107 -6.22 -17.93 -12.82
C SER A 107 -7.27 -16.91 -12.37
N PRO A 108 -8.55 -17.31 -12.20
CA PRO A 108 -9.62 -16.41 -11.77
C PRO A 108 -9.33 -15.77 -10.40
N VAL A 109 -9.62 -14.47 -10.31
CA VAL A 109 -9.53 -13.69 -9.08
C VAL A 109 -10.81 -12.87 -8.86
N GLU A 110 -11.06 -12.51 -7.61
CA GLU A 110 -12.18 -11.66 -7.22
C GLU A 110 -11.72 -10.56 -6.27
N MET A 111 -12.17 -9.31 -6.49
CA MET A 111 -11.90 -8.21 -5.58
C MET A 111 -12.78 -8.33 -4.34
N MET A 112 -12.15 -8.36 -3.18
CA MET A 112 -12.81 -8.44 -1.88
C MET A 112 -12.55 -7.16 -1.08
N GLN A 113 -13.60 -6.64 -0.43
CA GLN A 113 -13.49 -5.63 0.61
C GLN A 113 -13.59 -6.30 1.97
N LEU A 114 -12.67 -5.96 2.86
CA LEU A 114 -12.60 -6.55 4.18
C LEU A 114 -12.88 -5.50 5.25
N LYS A 115 -13.43 -5.96 6.36
CA LYS A 115 -13.72 -5.11 7.51
C LYS A 115 -12.45 -4.56 8.14
N HIS A 116 -11.36 -5.34 8.10
CA HIS A 116 -10.04 -4.98 8.59
C HIS A 116 -9.01 -5.17 7.49
N GLY A 117 -7.86 -4.49 7.60
CA GLY A 117 -6.78 -4.61 6.61
C GLY A 117 -6.19 -6.01 6.56
N ILE A 118 -5.70 -6.40 5.38
CA ILE A 118 -4.96 -7.66 5.17
C ILE A 118 -3.49 -7.35 5.23
N PHE A 119 -2.88 -7.68 6.35
CA PHE A 119 -1.45 -7.48 6.60
C PHE A 119 -0.72 -8.82 6.51
N ASP A 120 0.56 -8.77 6.17
CA ASP A 120 1.41 -9.97 6.15
C ASP A 120 1.97 -10.24 7.56
N ASP A 121 2.26 -9.19 8.33
CA ASP A 121 2.88 -9.26 9.65
C ASP A 121 2.22 -8.27 10.63
N ALA A 122 2.30 -6.97 10.38
CA ALA A 122 1.81 -5.94 11.28
C ALA A 122 0.87 -4.95 10.58
N SER A 123 -0.06 -4.38 11.35
CA SER A 123 -1.06 -3.43 10.85
C SER A 123 -0.49 -2.04 10.50
N ILE A 124 0.74 -1.77 10.91
CA ILE A 124 1.48 -0.55 10.55
C ILE A 124 2.96 -0.87 10.34
N SER A 125 3.55 -0.23 9.37
CA SER A 125 4.95 -0.36 9.02
C SER A 125 5.62 1.01 9.05
N LEU A 126 6.78 1.08 9.71
CA LEU A 126 7.57 2.29 9.86
C LEU A 126 8.99 2.04 9.36
N ILE A 127 9.55 2.97 8.59
CA ILE A 127 10.94 2.94 8.14
C ILE A 127 11.61 4.29 8.37
N ALA A 128 12.90 4.27 8.72
CA ALA A 128 13.69 5.49 8.85
C ALA A 128 14.30 5.89 7.50
N SER A 129 14.33 7.18 7.21
CA SER A 129 14.93 7.73 5.98
C SER A 129 16.39 7.36 5.83
N ASP A 130 17.15 7.30 6.93
CA ASP A 130 18.55 6.87 6.89
C ASP A 130 18.70 5.41 6.46
N THR A 131 17.79 4.53 6.93
CA THR A 131 17.76 3.14 6.50
C THR A 131 17.53 3.04 5.00
N VAL A 132 16.59 3.82 4.46
CA VAL A 132 16.31 3.86 3.01
C VAL A 132 17.54 4.34 2.23
N ARG A 133 18.21 5.40 2.71
CA ARG A 133 19.42 5.92 2.08
C ARG A 133 20.55 4.89 2.10
N GLU A 134 20.79 4.24 3.23
CA GLU A 134 21.86 3.25 3.36
C GLU A 134 21.62 2.02 2.47
N ILE A 135 20.40 1.52 2.41
CA ILE A 135 20.06 0.43 1.49
C ILE A 135 20.26 0.86 0.03
N GLY A 136 19.84 2.08 -0.33
CA GLY A 136 20.07 2.64 -1.67
C GLY A 136 21.57 2.69 -2.01
N ARG A 137 22.39 3.15 -1.08
CA ARG A 137 23.86 3.20 -1.22
C ARG A 137 24.46 1.81 -1.43
N LEU A 138 24.07 0.83 -0.59
CA LEU A 138 24.55 -0.55 -0.69
C LEU A 138 24.11 -1.24 -1.99
N ALA A 139 22.90 -0.95 -2.45
CA ALA A 139 22.36 -1.49 -3.69
C ALA A 139 22.82 -0.72 -4.96
N SER A 140 23.59 0.36 -4.82
CA SER A 140 23.97 1.27 -5.91
C SER A 140 22.75 1.79 -6.68
N GLN A 141 21.67 2.12 -5.95
CA GLN A 141 20.40 2.56 -6.51
C GLN A 141 19.92 3.85 -5.82
N SER A 142 19.13 4.64 -6.56
CA SER A 142 18.45 5.80 -5.97
C SER A 142 17.53 5.35 -4.83
N PRO A 143 17.63 5.98 -3.64
CA PRO A 143 16.77 5.64 -2.51
C PRO A 143 15.31 6.04 -2.82
N ASP A 144 14.40 5.09 -2.73
CA ASP A 144 12.96 5.31 -2.87
C ASP A 144 12.22 4.54 -1.78
N VAL A 145 11.68 5.28 -0.82
CA VAL A 145 10.96 4.72 0.34
C VAL A 145 9.75 3.86 -0.08
N ARG A 146 9.12 4.17 -1.22
CA ARG A 146 7.95 3.42 -1.72
C ARG A 146 8.24 1.96 -2.03
N ARG A 147 9.50 1.59 -2.29
CA ARG A 147 9.93 0.19 -2.49
C ARG A 147 9.68 -0.68 -1.26
N PHE A 148 9.74 -0.09 -0.07
CA PHE A 148 9.53 -0.78 1.21
C PHE A 148 8.07 -0.78 1.64
N ARG A 149 7.22 0.00 0.96
CA ARG A 149 5.77 0.12 1.22
C ARG A 149 5.43 0.42 2.69
N PRO A 150 6.14 1.34 3.36
CA PRO A 150 5.84 1.69 4.73
C PRO A 150 4.57 2.53 4.82
N ASN A 151 3.92 2.51 5.98
CA ASN A 151 2.87 3.48 6.29
C ASN A 151 3.48 4.81 6.75
N VAL A 152 4.59 4.76 7.48
CA VAL A 152 5.25 5.95 8.01
C VAL A 152 6.73 5.94 7.63
N ASN A 153 7.18 7.02 6.99
CA ASN A 153 8.59 7.33 6.81
C ASN A 153 9.00 8.34 7.87
N ARG A 154 10.01 8.00 8.66
CA ARG A 154 10.49 8.80 9.78
C ARG A 154 11.86 9.41 9.49
N GLY A 155 11.98 10.73 9.64
CA GLY A 155 13.25 11.43 9.74
C GLY A 155 13.81 11.40 11.16
N TYR A 156 15.09 11.73 11.30
CA TYR A 156 15.71 11.95 12.61
C TYR A 156 15.57 13.40 13.06
N VAL A 157 15.51 13.60 14.38
CA VAL A 157 15.73 14.91 14.97
C VAL A 157 17.23 15.20 14.84
N VAL A 158 17.60 16.18 14.04
CA VAL A 158 18.95 16.72 14.08
C VAL A 158 19.04 17.55 15.35
N GLU A 159 19.67 17.04 16.40
CA GLU A 159 20.05 17.89 17.52
C GLU A 159 20.93 19.01 16.98
N ALA A 160 20.38 20.23 16.94
CA ALA A 160 21.20 21.41 16.70
C ALA A 160 22.24 21.44 17.81
N LYS A 161 23.53 21.20 17.49
CA LYS A 161 24.63 21.45 18.43
C LYS A 161 24.45 22.89 18.90
N ARG A 162 24.07 23.05 20.16
CA ARG A 162 24.16 24.36 20.82
C ARG A 162 25.63 24.71 20.86
N SER A 163 25.99 25.73 20.09
CA SER A 163 27.32 26.39 20.12
C SER A 163 27.47 27.13 21.44
#